data_3a63d03712ab5ea0f83e9c2eef473492
#
_entry.id   3a63d03712ab5ea0f83e9c2eef473492
#
_cell.length_a   1.000
_cell.length_b   1.000
_cell.length_c   1.000
_cell.angle_alpha   90.00
_cell.angle_beta   90.00
_cell.angle_gamma   90.00
#
_symmetry.space_group_name_H-M   'P 1'
#
loop_
_entity.id
_entity.type
_entity.pdbx_description
1 polymer ?
#
loop_
_entity_poly.entity_id
_entity_poly.type
_entity_poly.pdbx_seq_one_letter_code
_entity_poly.pdbx_strand_id
1 'polypeptide(L)'
;MSTVRDQEYARGRASFLSGEGSASRNFLYSAIFWLTIADFIGLLAAVEMISPDFLAGIPYLTFGRLRAMHTNGVLFMWLSMAQLGAFLYIVPRLCGVKLHSEILGNVTMILWNMVGIAGYLTLANGLSQGREYAELIWPIDVMVMTALLLAGYNIFRTIFDRKEKKLFVSLWYIMGTMIWMPMLYFVGNVMWQPIVDGGQTNIAGYPSGGLTGIIDVTWQWFYGHNVLGYWFTTSGVAVVYYLIPVITRAPLYSHLLSLIGFWSIAFFYGLVGQHHILQTPTPGWLKTLAVVGSLGL
;
A
#
# COMPACT_ATOMS: atom_id res chain seq x y z
N MET A 1 7.62 -34.52 34.33
CA MET A 1 8.39 -34.62 33.06
C MET A 1 7.55 -34.03 31.94
N SER A 2 7.88 -32.82 31.44
CA SER A 2 7.22 -32.27 30.28
C SER A 2 7.57 -33.14 29.07
N THR A 3 6.59 -33.52 28.28
CA THR A 3 6.81 -34.33 27.09
C THR A 3 7.57 -33.51 26.02
N VAL A 4 8.30 -34.17 25.10
CA VAL A 4 8.95 -33.53 23.95
C VAL A 4 7.98 -32.64 23.21
N ARG A 5 6.70 -33.03 23.17
CA ARG A 5 5.59 -32.29 22.59
C ARG A 5 5.29 -30.98 23.32
N ASP A 6 5.42 -30.96 24.65
CA ASP A 6 5.25 -29.73 25.46
C ASP A 6 6.42 -28.77 25.26
N GLN A 7 7.62 -29.32 25.06
CA GLN A 7 8.80 -28.52 24.76
C GLN A 7 8.80 -27.98 23.32
N GLU A 8 8.26 -28.73 22.35
CA GLU A 8 8.00 -28.26 21.01
C GLU A 8 6.87 -27.22 20.96
N TYR A 9 5.83 -27.41 21.78
CA TYR A 9 4.74 -26.43 21.92
C TYR A 9 5.21 -25.16 22.64
N ALA A 10 6.11 -25.28 23.60
CA ALA A 10 6.73 -24.14 24.31
C ALA A 10 7.77 -23.44 23.41
N ARG A 11 8.50 -24.17 22.56
CA ARG A 11 9.35 -23.60 21.49
C ARG A 11 8.51 -23.01 20.35
N GLY A 12 7.32 -23.52 20.09
CA GLY A 12 6.37 -23.01 19.10
C GLY A 12 5.65 -21.74 19.51
N ARG A 13 5.65 -21.39 20.80
CA ARG A 13 5.43 -20.02 21.30
C ARG A 13 6.70 -19.19 21.19
N ALA A 14 7.47 -19.43 20.13
CA ALA A 14 8.56 -18.57 19.78
C ALA A 14 8.10 -17.11 19.85
N SER A 15 8.95 -16.29 20.38
CA SER A 15 8.79 -14.85 20.60
C SER A 15 7.81 -14.23 19.61
N PHE A 16 6.90 -13.38 20.09
CA PHE A 16 5.93 -12.64 19.26
C PHE A 16 6.56 -12.01 18.00
N LEU A 17 7.84 -11.67 18.06
CA LEU A 17 8.59 -10.99 17.01
C LEU A 17 9.54 -11.87 16.19
N SER A 18 9.85 -13.09 16.61
CA SER A 18 10.91 -13.91 15.96
C SER A 18 10.47 -15.31 15.55
N GLY A 19 9.27 -15.76 15.95
CA GLY A 19 8.74 -17.06 15.56
C GLY A 19 8.42 -17.16 14.08
N GLU A 20 8.62 -18.33 13.48
CA GLU A 20 8.30 -18.60 12.09
C GLU A 20 6.84 -18.22 11.79
N GLY A 21 6.62 -17.38 10.76
CA GLY A 21 5.32 -16.85 10.37
C GLY A 21 4.80 -15.72 11.27
N SER A 22 5.58 -15.25 12.26
CA SER A 22 5.16 -14.18 13.16
C SER A 22 4.93 -12.86 12.43
N ALA A 23 5.78 -12.51 11.48
CA ALA A 23 5.67 -11.28 10.71
C ALA A 23 4.36 -11.24 9.91
N SER A 24 4.06 -12.30 9.16
CA SER A 24 2.80 -12.42 8.43
C SER A 24 1.59 -12.30 9.34
N ARG A 25 1.56 -13.09 10.42
CA ARG A 25 0.46 -13.09 11.40
C ARG A 25 0.24 -11.72 12.03
N ASN A 26 1.31 -11.06 12.44
CA ASN A 26 1.22 -9.78 13.14
C ASN A 26 0.77 -8.65 12.19
N PHE A 27 1.19 -8.67 10.92
CA PHE A 27 0.64 -7.79 9.88
C PHE A 27 -0.86 -8.01 9.70
N LEU A 28 -1.33 -9.27 9.61
CA LEU A 28 -2.75 -9.58 9.44
C LEU A 28 -3.59 -9.15 10.66
N TYR A 29 -3.10 -9.33 11.88
CA TYR A 29 -3.80 -8.84 13.07
C TYR A 29 -3.88 -7.32 13.11
N SER A 30 -2.77 -6.63 12.77
CA SER A 30 -2.79 -5.16 12.64
C SER A 30 -3.74 -4.69 11.54
N ALA A 31 -3.81 -5.41 10.42
CA ALA A 31 -4.75 -5.11 9.35
C ALA A 31 -6.21 -5.15 9.82
N ILE A 32 -6.61 -6.20 10.55
CA ILE A 32 -7.96 -6.33 11.11
C ILE A 32 -8.25 -5.22 12.12
N PHE A 33 -7.29 -4.89 12.97
CA PHE A 33 -7.41 -3.78 13.93
C PHE A 33 -7.68 -2.45 13.21
N TRP A 34 -6.88 -2.12 12.19
CA TRP A 34 -7.06 -0.89 11.41
C TRP A 34 -8.34 -0.88 10.58
N LEU A 35 -8.79 -2.02 10.07
CA LEU A 35 -10.09 -2.14 9.40
C LEU A 35 -11.21 -1.67 10.33
N THR A 36 -11.23 -2.19 11.56
CA THR A 36 -12.27 -1.83 12.53
C THR A 36 -12.29 -0.33 12.82
N ILE A 37 -11.11 0.29 12.99
CA ILE A 37 -11.00 1.74 13.22
C ILE A 37 -11.44 2.52 11.97
N ALA A 38 -10.95 2.13 10.80
CA ALA A 38 -11.24 2.83 9.55
C ALA A 38 -12.74 2.79 9.22
N ASP A 39 -13.39 1.63 9.40
CA ASP A 39 -14.83 1.48 9.15
C ASP A 39 -15.66 2.29 10.14
N PHE A 40 -15.27 2.34 11.42
CA PHE A 40 -15.94 3.17 12.40
C PHE A 40 -15.85 4.67 12.01
N ILE A 41 -14.68 5.14 11.58
CA ILE A 41 -14.49 6.52 11.10
C ILE A 41 -15.31 6.78 9.82
N GLY A 42 -15.36 5.78 8.92
CA GLY A 42 -16.20 5.86 7.72
C GLY A 42 -17.69 5.97 8.04
N LEU A 43 -18.15 5.23 9.07
CA LEU A 43 -19.52 5.33 9.54
C LEU A 43 -19.83 6.75 10.07
N LEU A 44 -18.92 7.35 10.86
CA LEU A 44 -19.10 8.73 11.32
C LEU A 44 -19.17 9.72 10.16
N ALA A 45 -18.29 9.58 9.17
CA ALA A 45 -18.31 10.40 7.95
C ALA A 45 -19.63 10.24 7.18
N ALA A 46 -20.15 9.01 7.06
CA ALA A 46 -21.43 8.76 6.41
C ALA A 46 -22.63 9.38 7.17
N VAL A 47 -22.59 9.36 8.50
CA VAL A 47 -23.63 10.02 9.32
C VAL A 47 -23.59 11.54 9.11
N GLU A 48 -22.41 12.18 9.04
CA GLU A 48 -22.29 13.62 8.75
C GLU A 48 -22.82 13.99 7.37
N MET A 49 -22.73 13.11 6.38
CA MET A 49 -23.36 13.37 5.06
C MET A 49 -24.89 13.47 5.14
N ILE A 50 -25.51 12.80 6.10
CA ILE A 50 -26.98 12.83 6.32
C ILE A 50 -27.36 13.93 7.31
N SER A 51 -26.54 14.13 8.33
CA SER A 51 -26.74 15.10 9.41
C SER A 51 -25.47 15.94 9.63
N PRO A 52 -25.25 17.01 8.86
CA PRO A 52 -24.01 17.79 8.88
C PRO A 52 -23.65 18.39 10.26
N ASP A 53 -24.65 18.56 11.13
CA ASP A 53 -24.46 19.12 12.47
C ASP A 53 -24.09 18.06 13.52
N PHE A 54 -24.03 16.78 13.16
CA PHE A 54 -23.84 15.67 14.10
C PHE A 54 -22.56 15.80 14.93
N LEU A 55 -21.46 16.23 14.34
CA LEU A 55 -20.17 16.41 15.01
C LEU A 55 -19.64 17.85 14.90
N ALA A 56 -20.49 18.82 14.54
CA ALA A 56 -20.11 20.21 14.23
C ALA A 56 -19.35 20.93 15.35
N GLY A 57 -19.54 20.50 16.62
CA GLY A 57 -18.81 21.06 17.77
C GLY A 57 -17.40 20.48 17.99
N ILE A 58 -16.96 19.51 17.19
CA ILE A 58 -15.69 18.79 17.38
C ILE A 58 -14.76 19.02 16.18
N PRO A 59 -13.82 19.99 16.26
CA PRO A 59 -12.98 20.36 15.10
C PRO A 59 -12.18 19.21 14.49
N TYR A 60 -11.84 18.20 15.27
CA TYR A 60 -11.04 17.04 14.85
C TYR A 60 -11.83 16.00 14.06
N LEU A 61 -13.16 16.06 14.10
CA LEU A 61 -14.07 15.07 13.52
C LEU A 61 -14.99 15.69 12.44
N THR A 62 -14.56 16.73 11.76
CA THR A 62 -15.28 17.27 10.60
C THR A 62 -15.20 16.30 9.42
N PHE A 63 -16.21 16.30 8.55
CA PHE A 63 -16.31 15.40 7.39
C PHE A 63 -15.02 15.32 6.57
N GLY A 64 -14.38 16.46 6.25
CA GLY A 64 -13.14 16.46 5.47
C GLY A 64 -11.98 15.70 6.14
N ARG A 65 -11.91 15.79 7.48
CA ARG A 65 -10.89 15.04 8.26
C ARG A 65 -11.23 13.57 8.41
N LEU A 66 -12.50 13.27 8.72
CA LEU A 66 -12.99 11.88 8.80
C LEU A 66 -12.84 11.17 7.46
N ARG A 67 -13.16 11.83 6.34
CA ARG A 67 -12.97 11.26 5.00
C ARG A 67 -11.50 10.90 4.74
N ALA A 68 -10.57 11.81 4.99
CA ALA A 68 -9.15 11.55 4.79
C ALA A 68 -8.63 10.43 5.71
N MET A 69 -9.03 10.43 6.99
CA MET A 69 -8.69 9.36 7.94
C MET A 69 -9.25 8.01 7.50
N HIS A 70 -10.53 7.96 7.08
CA HIS A 70 -11.15 6.73 6.57
C HIS A 70 -10.42 6.20 5.35
N THR A 71 -10.18 7.03 4.34
CA THR A 71 -9.53 6.63 3.09
C THR A 71 -8.12 6.09 3.35
N ASN A 72 -7.30 6.81 4.13
CA ASN A 72 -5.96 6.34 4.48
C ASN A 72 -6.00 5.08 5.36
N GLY A 73 -6.96 5.00 6.27
CA GLY A 73 -7.16 3.82 7.12
C GLY A 73 -7.49 2.57 6.34
N VAL A 74 -8.44 2.67 5.40
CA VAL A 74 -8.86 1.53 4.56
C VAL A 74 -7.74 1.13 3.59
N LEU A 75 -7.17 2.08 2.86
CA LEU A 75 -6.22 1.75 1.80
C LEU A 75 -4.82 1.43 2.36
N PHE A 76 -4.27 2.33 3.17
CA PHE A 76 -2.86 2.21 3.56
C PHE A 76 -2.65 1.48 4.89
N MET A 77 -3.62 1.50 5.79
CA MET A 77 -3.47 0.74 7.02
C MET A 77 -4.05 -0.67 6.90
N TRP A 78 -5.34 -0.83 6.63
CA TRP A 78 -5.93 -2.16 6.50
C TRP A 78 -5.40 -2.93 5.30
N LEU A 79 -5.69 -2.45 4.09
CA LEU A 79 -5.46 -3.23 2.87
C LEU A 79 -3.97 -3.45 2.61
N SER A 80 -3.14 -2.41 2.80
CA SER A 80 -1.68 -2.54 2.62
C SER A 80 -1.06 -3.49 3.63
N MET A 81 -1.48 -3.46 4.90
CA MET A 81 -0.98 -4.40 5.90
C MET A 81 -1.45 -5.83 5.63
N ALA A 82 -2.69 -6.01 5.17
CA ALA A 82 -3.20 -7.33 4.77
C ALA A 82 -2.39 -7.91 3.59
N GLN A 83 -2.10 -7.10 2.59
CA GLN A 83 -1.30 -7.49 1.42
C GLN A 83 0.14 -7.87 1.82
N LEU A 84 0.81 -7.02 2.60
CA LEU A 84 2.15 -7.33 3.10
C LEU A 84 2.16 -8.60 3.97
N GLY A 85 1.18 -8.77 4.85
CA GLY A 85 1.00 -10.00 5.61
C GLY A 85 0.83 -11.23 4.72
N ALA A 86 0.04 -11.12 3.65
CA ALA A 86 -0.13 -12.17 2.66
C ALA A 86 1.18 -12.46 1.91
N PHE A 87 1.94 -11.44 1.51
CA PHE A 87 3.22 -11.63 0.81
C PHE A 87 4.25 -12.34 1.69
N LEU A 88 4.37 -11.97 2.95
CA LEU A 88 5.25 -12.61 3.92
C LEU A 88 4.84 -14.07 4.21
N TYR A 89 3.61 -14.46 3.92
CA TYR A 89 3.13 -15.84 3.95
C TYR A 89 3.39 -16.60 2.65
N ILE A 90 3.07 -15.98 1.51
CA ILE A 90 3.07 -16.63 0.18
C ILE A 90 4.50 -16.82 -0.32
N VAL A 91 5.37 -15.80 -0.21
CA VAL A 91 6.71 -15.80 -0.78
C VAL A 91 7.57 -16.95 -0.26
N PRO A 92 7.71 -17.18 1.06
CA PRO A 92 8.51 -18.31 1.56
C PRO A 92 8.02 -19.66 1.05
N ARG A 93 6.69 -19.84 0.94
CA ARG A 93 6.05 -21.08 0.49
C ARG A 93 6.33 -21.37 -0.97
N LEU A 94 6.17 -20.35 -1.83
CA LEU A 94 6.45 -20.50 -3.26
C LEU A 94 7.96 -20.64 -3.56
N CYS A 95 8.81 -20.10 -2.70
CA CYS A 95 10.25 -20.20 -2.82
C CYS A 95 10.84 -21.48 -2.19
N GLY A 96 10.08 -22.22 -1.39
CA GLY A 96 10.54 -23.40 -0.67
C GLY A 96 11.63 -23.11 0.38
N VAL A 97 11.60 -21.90 0.98
CA VAL A 97 12.55 -21.43 1.99
C VAL A 97 11.81 -20.74 3.13
N LYS A 98 12.49 -20.46 4.23
CA LYS A 98 11.96 -19.58 5.28
C LYS A 98 12.03 -18.13 4.85
N LEU A 99 11.21 -17.27 5.47
CA LEU A 99 11.34 -15.83 5.33
C LEU A 99 12.75 -15.40 5.74
N HIS A 100 13.37 -14.52 4.96
CA HIS A 100 14.72 -14.03 5.25
C HIS A 100 14.88 -13.54 6.70
N SER A 101 13.92 -12.75 7.19
CA SER A 101 13.94 -12.29 8.57
C SER A 101 12.53 -12.00 9.11
N GLU A 102 12.10 -12.78 10.11
CA GLU A 102 10.86 -12.51 10.85
C GLU A 102 10.97 -11.21 11.66
N ILE A 103 12.15 -10.96 12.24
CA ILE A 103 12.41 -9.74 13.01
C ILE A 103 12.27 -8.51 12.12
N LEU A 104 12.88 -8.51 10.92
CA LEU A 104 12.77 -7.41 9.99
C LEU A 104 11.32 -7.19 9.55
N GLY A 105 10.58 -8.27 9.29
CA GLY A 105 9.15 -8.19 8.99
C GLY A 105 8.35 -7.55 10.12
N ASN A 106 8.62 -7.93 11.36
CA ASN A 106 7.93 -7.36 12.52
C ASN A 106 8.35 -5.90 12.82
N VAL A 107 9.62 -5.53 12.62
CA VAL A 107 10.07 -4.13 12.70
C VAL A 107 9.34 -3.28 11.65
N THR A 108 9.20 -3.79 10.43
CA THR A 108 8.43 -3.12 9.37
C THR A 108 6.96 -2.95 9.76
N MET A 109 6.36 -3.97 10.35
CA MET A 109 4.98 -3.91 10.86
C MET A 109 4.81 -2.85 11.96
N ILE A 110 5.74 -2.78 12.90
CA ILE A 110 5.72 -1.75 13.96
C ILE A 110 5.84 -0.36 13.35
N LEU A 111 6.79 -0.15 12.44
CA LEU A 111 6.96 1.13 11.74
C LEU A 111 5.69 1.52 10.97
N TRP A 112 5.03 0.57 10.32
CA TRP A 112 3.78 0.82 9.60
C TRP A 112 2.64 1.22 10.55
N ASN A 113 2.53 0.59 11.72
CA ASN A 113 1.58 1.02 12.76
C ASN A 113 1.88 2.44 13.27
N MET A 114 3.17 2.81 13.43
CA MET A 114 3.55 4.18 13.79
C MET A 114 3.13 5.19 12.72
N VAL A 115 3.28 4.85 11.44
CA VAL A 115 2.74 5.65 10.31
C VAL A 115 1.24 5.86 10.46
N GLY A 116 0.47 4.80 10.76
CA GLY A 116 -0.97 4.90 10.94
C GLY A 116 -1.36 5.83 12.09
N ILE A 117 -0.73 5.66 13.26
CA ILE A 117 -1.00 6.51 14.42
C ILE A 117 -0.65 7.98 14.11
N ALA A 118 0.55 8.23 13.57
CA ALA A 118 0.98 9.58 13.22
C ALA A 118 0.09 10.20 12.13
N GLY A 119 -0.29 9.43 11.12
CA GLY A 119 -1.21 9.84 10.06
C GLY A 119 -2.57 10.25 10.59
N TYR A 120 -3.18 9.45 11.45
CA TYR A 120 -4.47 9.79 12.07
C TYR A 120 -4.39 11.04 12.94
N LEU A 121 -3.33 11.18 13.73
CA LEU A 121 -3.14 12.38 14.55
C LEU A 121 -2.96 13.64 13.70
N THR A 122 -2.18 13.58 12.63
CA THR A 122 -1.96 14.74 11.75
C THR A 122 -3.22 15.10 10.97
N LEU A 123 -3.90 14.11 10.37
CA LEU A 123 -5.13 14.33 9.62
C LEU A 123 -6.27 14.88 10.51
N ALA A 124 -6.44 14.33 11.72
CA ALA A 124 -7.41 14.85 12.69
C ALA A 124 -7.12 16.30 13.06
N ASN A 125 -5.87 16.72 13.12
CA ASN A 125 -5.46 18.10 13.40
C ASN A 125 -5.46 19.01 12.16
N GLY A 126 -5.81 18.48 10.98
CA GLY A 126 -5.83 19.24 9.72
C GLY A 126 -4.44 19.47 9.12
N LEU A 127 -3.41 18.76 9.61
CA LEU A 127 -2.07 18.72 9.02
C LEU A 127 -2.08 17.72 7.87
N SER A 128 -2.45 18.20 6.70
CA SER A 128 -2.70 17.35 5.54
C SER A 128 -2.30 18.08 4.26
N GLN A 129 -1.94 17.32 3.25
CA GLN A 129 -1.75 17.83 1.90
C GLN A 129 -3.05 17.76 1.10
N GLY A 130 -3.18 18.59 0.07
CA GLY A 130 -4.35 18.64 -0.80
C GLY A 130 -4.37 17.60 -1.92
N ARG A 131 -3.63 16.49 -1.79
CA ARG A 131 -3.52 15.45 -2.82
C ARG A 131 -4.24 14.19 -2.36
N GLU A 132 -5.17 13.69 -3.17
CA GLU A 132 -5.91 12.47 -2.88
C GLU A 132 -4.99 11.25 -2.87
N TYR A 133 -5.10 10.40 -1.85
CA TYR A 133 -4.24 9.26 -1.53
C TYR A 133 -2.79 9.66 -1.16
N ALA A 134 -2.51 10.94 -1.01
CA ALA A 134 -1.21 11.51 -0.65
C ALA A 134 -1.38 12.65 0.36
N GLU A 135 -2.31 12.47 1.30
CA GLU A 135 -2.65 13.48 2.29
C GLU A 135 -1.66 13.58 3.45
N LEU A 136 -0.77 12.59 3.62
CA LEU A 136 0.18 12.56 4.73
C LEU A 136 1.25 13.65 4.57
N ILE A 137 1.73 14.17 5.69
CA ILE A 137 2.80 15.16 5.69
C ILE A 137 4.16 14.49 5.48
N TRP A 138 5.10 15.21 4.91
CA TRP A 138 6.41 14.72 4.47
C TRP A 138 7.19 13.84 5.49
N PRO A 139 7.27 14.14 6.79
CA PRO A 139 7.98 13.26 7.73
C PRO A 139 7.36 11.87 7.81
N ILE A 140 6.04 11.77 7.67
CA ILE A 140 5.33 10.47 7.66
C ILE A 140 5.57 9.77 6.32
N ASP A 141 5.64 10.50 5.21
CA ASP A 141 5.96 9.94 3.89
C ASP A 141 7.35 9.27 3.88
N VAL A 142 8.33 9.86 4.56
CA VAL A 142 9.66 9.25 4.73
C VAL A 142 9.57 7.94 5.55
N MET A 143 8.72 7.88 6.57
CA MET A 143 8.49 6.65 7.32
C MET A 143 7.83 5.57 6.46
N VAL A 144 6.83 5.92 5.65
CA VAL A 144 6.18 5.00 4.69
C VAL A 144 7.21 4.45 3.70
N MET A 145 8.02 5.34 3.10
CA MET A 145 9.07 4.94 2.16
C MET A 145 10.05 3.97 2.81
N THR A 146 10.50 4.27 4.03
CA THR A 146 11.40 3.39 4.79
C THR A 146 10.76 2.01 5.00
N ALA A 147 9.50 1.95 5.41
CA ALA A 147 8.79 0.70 5.63
C ALA A 147 8.63 -0.13 4.33
N LEU A 148 8.32 0.54 3.20
CA LEU A 148 8.26 -0.11 1.88
C LEU A 148 9.60 -0.72 1.47
N LEU A 149 10.70 0.00 1.67
CA LEU A 149 12.04 -0.49 1.34
C LEU A 149 12.46 -1.67 2.22
N LEU A 150 12.14 -1.63 3.53
CA LEU A 150 12.41 -2.75 4.45
C LEU A 150 11.59 -4.00 4.09
N ALA A 151 10.30 -3.83 3.77
CA ALA A 151 9.45 -4.92 3.30
C ALA A 151 9.98 -5.51 1.99
N GLY A 152 10.31 -4.65 1.02
CA GLY A 152 10.88 -5.04 -0.27
C GLY A 152 12.19 -5.83 -0.09
N TYR A 153 13.10 -5.32 0.72
CA TYR A 153 14.36 -6.00 1.01
C TYR A 153 14.12 -7.43 1.57
N ASN A 154 13.24 -7.57 2.56
CA ASN A 154 12.93 -8.86 3.15
C ASN A 154 12.35 -9.86 2.14
N ILE A 155 11.41 -9.38 1.31
CA ILE A 155 10.76 -10.17 0.25
C ILE A 155 11.77 -10.58 -0.83
N PHE A 156 12.54 -9.63 -1.37
CA PHE A 156 13.51 -9.92 -2.43
C PHE A 156 14.63 -10.86 -1.95
N ARG A 157 15.14 -10.67 -0.73
CA ARG A 157 16.12 -11.61 -0.15
C ARG A 157 15.56 -13.01 -0.05
N THR A 158 14.32 -13.18 0.37
CA THR A 158 13.64 -14.48 0.40
C THR A 158 13.52 -15.09 -1.00
N ILE A 159 13.19 -14.28 -2.01
CA ILE A 159 13.08 -14.76 -3.41
C ILE A 159 14.45 -15.13 -3.99
N PHE A 160 15.51 -14.39 -3.68
CA PHE A 160 16.87 -14.71 -4.15
C PHE A 160 17.41 -16.02 -3.56
N ASP A 161 17.04 -16.33 -2.33
CA ASP A 161 17.45 -17.56 -1.64
C ASP A 161 16.56 -18.77 -2.00
N ARG A 162 15.64 -18.64 -2.98
CA ARG A 162 14.68 -19.67 -3.36
C ARG A 162 15.36 -20.98 -3.80
N LYS A 163 14.75 -22.09 -3.41
CA LYS A 163 15.11 -23.44 -3.89
C LYS A 163 14.33 -23.83 -5.15
N GLU A 164 13.14 -23.27 -5.33
CA GLU A 164 12.31 -23.50 -6.51
C GLU A 164 12.88 -22.72 -7.70
N LYS A 165 13.15 -23.45 -8.80
CA LYS A 165 13.78 -22.86 -9.99
C LYS A 165 12.82 -21.98 -10.79
N LYS A 166 11.53 -22.33 -10.82
CA LYS A 166 10.51 -21.61 -11.57
C LYS A 166 9.94 -20.48 -10.71
N LEU A 167 9.75 -19.33 -11.31
CA LEU A 167 8.99 -18.22 -10.69
C LEU A 167 7.51 -18.41 -11.03
N PHE A 168 6.70 -18.61 -10.00
CA PHE A 168 5.25 -18.63 -10.13
C PHE A 168 4.72 -17.24 -10.45
N VAL A 169 3.56 -17.14 -11.09
CA VAL A 169 2.95 -15.88 -11.48
C VAL A 169 2.73 -14.94 -10.28
N SER A 170 2.33 -15.48 -9.14
CA SER A 170 2.20 -14.68 -7.90
C SER A 170 3.50 -13.94 -7.54
N LEU A 171 4.67 -14.58 -7.73
CA LEU A 171 5.96 -13.95 -7.46
C LEU A 171 6.28 -12.83 -8.45
N TRP A 172 5.88 -12.96 -9.73
CA TRP A 172 6.00 -11.89 -10.71
C TRP A 172 5.24 -10.65 -10.27
N TYR A 173 3.97 -10.82 -9.88
CA TYR A 173 3.13 -9.72 -9.40
C TYR A 173 3.68 -9.12 -8.09
N ILE A 174 4.11 -9.95 -7.13
CA ILE A 174 4.69 -9.46 -5.87
C ILE A 174 5.98 -8.65 -6.14
N MET A 175 6.88 -9.16 -6.98
CA MET A 175 8.12 -8.43 -7.32
C MET A 175 7.81 -7.12 -8.03
N GLY A 176 6.92 -7.13 -9.02
CA GLY A 176 6.48 -5.91 -9.70
C GLY A 176 5.92 -4.88 -8.73
N THR A 177 4.97 -5.29 -7.89
CA THR A 177 4.35 -4.45 -6.86
C THR A 177 5.39 -3.84 -5.91
N MET A 178 6.36 -4.63 -5.43
CA MET A 178 7.39 -4.16 -4.51
C MET A 178 8.47 -3.28 -5.18
N ILE A 179 8.53 -3.23 -6.50
CA ILE A 179 9.35 -2.27 -7.26
C ILE A 179 8.54 -1.00 -7.54
N TRP A 180 7.32 -1.16 -8.06
CA TRP A 180 6.50 -0.03 -8.50
C TRP A 180 6.08 0.87 -7.36
N MET A 181 5.61 0.31 -6.24
CA MET A 181 5.09 1.13 -5.14
C MET A 181 6.11 2.09 -4.53
N PRO A 182 7.35 1.72 -4.18
CA PRO A 182 8.33 2.68 -3.71
C PRO A 182 8.63 3.79 -4.72
N MET A 183 8.71 3.46 -6.02
CA MET A 183 8.93 4.46 -7.08
C MET A 183 7.76 5.44 -7.18
N LEU A 184 6.53 4.93 -7.16
CA LEU A 184 5.32 5.75 -7.22
C LEU A 184 5.19 6.64 -5.98
N TYR A 185 5.43 6.05 -4.80
CA TYR A 185 5.33 6.78 -3.54
C TYR A 185 6.38 7.89 -3.45
N PHE A 186 7.60 7.61 -3.90
CA PHE A 186 8.65 8.62 -3.98
C PHE A 186 8.22 9.80 -4.89
N VAL A 187 7.75 9.50 -6.09
CA VAL A 187 7.32 10.53 -7.05
C VAL A 187 6.07 11.27 -6.58
N GLY A 188 5.09 10.58 -6.01
CA GLY A 188 3.81 11.16 -5.60
C GLY A 188 3.88 11.97 -4.30
N ASN A 189 4.73 11.57 -3.36
CA ASN A 189 4.71 12.09 -1.99
C ASN A 189 6.04 12.69 -1.53
N VAL A 190 7.18 12.07 -1.85
CA VAL A 190 8.47 12.44 -1.23
C VAL A 190 9.21 13.49 -2.04
N MET A 191 9.29 13.34 -3.35
CA MET A 191 10.20 14.07 -4.23
C MET A 191 9.97 15.59 -4.25
N TRP A 192 8.72 16.02 -4.14
CA TRP A 192 8.36 17.40 -4.41
C TRP A 192 8.30 18.31 -3.18
N GLN A 193 8.29 17.76 -1.98
CA GLN A 193 7.98 18.49 -0.76
C GLN A 193 9.14 19.27 -0.15
N PRO A 194 10.33 18.69 0.02
CA PRO A 194 11.46 19.43 0.61
C PRO A 194 12.24 20.27 -0.40
N ILE A 195 12.12 19.97 -1.71
CA ILE A 195 13.03 20.49 -2.75
C ILE A 195 12.52 21.81 -3.35
N VAL A 196 11.22 22.01 -3.35
CA VAL A 196 10.63 23.17 -4.03
C VAL A 196 9.74 23.92 -3.08
N ASP A 197 10.38 24.49 -2.09
CA ASP A 197 9.75 25.51 -1.31
C ASP A 197 9.82 26.83 -2.10
N GLY A 198 8.74 27.14 -2.78
CA GLY A 198 8.53 28.50 -3.33
C GLY A 198 8.32 29.54 -2.22
N GLY A 199 8.80 29.29 -1.01
CA GLY A 199 8.64 30.12 0.16
C GLY A 199 7.28 29.99 0.85
N GLN A 200 6.44 29.06 0.43
CA GLN A 200 5.15 28.77 1.05
C GLN A 200 5.20 27.48 1.85
N THR A 201 5.23 27.60 3.15
CA THR A 201 5.06 26.49 4.07
C THR A 201 3.58 26.37 4.45
N ASN A 202 3.09 25.15 4.67
CA ASN A 202 1.78 24.95 5.26
C ASN A 202 1.78 25.38 6.74
N ILE A 203 0.61 25.33 7.39
CA ILE A 203 0.39 25.77 8.77
C ILE A 203 1.41 25.17 9.78
N ALA A 204 2.01 24.03 9.48
CA ALA A 204 2.99 23.35 10.32
C ALA A 204 4.45 23.66 9.93
N GLY A 205 4.69 24.60 9.02
CA GLY A 205 6.04 24.91 8.54
C GLY A 205 6.62 23.92 7.55
N TYR A 206 5.83 22.98 7.05
CA TYR A 206 6.25 22.02 6.03
C TYR A 206 6.03 22.59 4.62
N PRO A 207 6.89 22.25 3.66
CA PRO A 207 6.72 22.68 2.27
C PRO A 207 5.36 22.24 1.71
N SER A 208 4.68 23.13 1.00
CA SER A 208 3.36 22.86 0.40
C SER A 208 3.43 22.09 -0.93
N GLY A 209 4.63 21.69 -1.34
CA GLY A 209 4.89 21.05 -2.63
C GLY A 209 5.20 22.07 -3.75
N GLY A 210 6.11 21.71 -4.63
CA GLY A 210 6.64 22.61 -5.67
C GLY A 210 5.89 22.65 -6.96
N LEU A 211 4.81 21.89 -7.08
CA LEU A 211 3.99 21.84 -8.28
C LEU A 211 2.66 22.56 -8.02
N THR A 212 2.19 23.28 -9.03
CA THR A 212 0.93 24.04 -8.94
C THR A 212 0.07 23.84 -10.17
N GLY A 213 -1.24 24.06 -10.01
CA GLY A 213 -2.20 24.02 -11.11
C GLY A 213 -2.23 22.66 -11.82
N ILE A 214 -2.32 22.70 -13.15
CA ILE A 214 -2.48 21.47 -13.97
C ILE A 214 -1.29 20.51 -13.88
N ILE A 215 -0.09 21.03 -13.61
CA ILE A 215 1.10 20.19 -13.46
C ILE A 215 0.98 19.36 -12.18
N ASP A 216 0.55 19.99 -11.09
CA ASP A 216 0.32 19.29 -9.83
C ASP A 216 -0.76 18.21 -9.96
N VAL A 217 -1.90 18.53 -10.57
CA VAL A 217 -2.99 17.59 -10.85
C VAL A 217 -2.54 16.43 -11.74
N THR A 218 -1.66 16.71 -12.72
CA THR A 218 -1.09 15.68 -13.61
C THR A 218 -0.25 14.67 -12.83
N TRP A 219 0.63 15.15 -11.96
CA TRP A 219 1.47 14.28 -11.13
C TRP A 219 0.68 13.59 -10.01
N GLN A 220 -0.30 14.27 -9.43
CA GLN A 220 -1.20 13.69 -8.45
C GLN A 220 -1.97 12.50 -9.05
N TRP A 221 -2.50 12.61 -10.27
CA TRP A 221 -3.21 11.50 -10.91
C TRP A 221 -2.29 10.46 -11.56
N PHE A 222 -1.04 10.81 -11.88
CA PHE A 222 -0.03 9.78 -12.11
C PHE A 222 0.14 8.89 -10.87
N TYR A 223 0.27 9.47 -9.69
CA TYR A 223 0.36 8.71 -8.44
C TYR A 223 -0.97 8.04 -8.09
N GLY A 224 -2.06 8.78 -7.99
CA GLY A 224 -3.36 8.26 -7.54
C GLY A 224 -3.89 7.09 -8.36
N HIS A 225 -3.77 7.19 -9.71
CA HIS A 225 -4.12 6.08 -10.58
C HIS A 225 -3.19 4.88 -10.38
N ASN A 226 -1.89 5.12 -10.37
CA ASN A 226 -0.91 4.05 -10.32
C ASN A 226 -0.84 3.35 -8.97
N VAL A 227 -1.15 4.02 -7.86
CA VAL A 227 -1.22 3.35 -6.56
C VAL A 227 -2.37 2.33 -6.52
N LEU A 228 -3.48 2.62 -7.17
CA LEU A 228 -4.58 1.65 -7.28
C LEU A 228 -4.19 0.43 -8.12
N GLY A 229 -3.51 0.63 -9.25
CA GLY A 229 -3.11 -0.48 -10.12
C GLY A 229 -1.87 -1.22 -9.65
N TYR A 230 -0.78 -0.51 -9.42
CA TYR A 230 0.52 -1.11 -9.12
C TYR A 230 0.76 -1.47 -7.65
N TRP A 231 -0.13 -1.04 -6.75
CA TRP A 231 -0.10 -1.47 -5.37
C TRP A 231 -1.30 -2.37 -5.04
N PHE A 232 -2.52 -1.88 -5.18
CA PHE A 232 -3.70 -2.63 -4.73
C PHE A 232 -4.13 -3.72 -5.71
N THR A 233 -4.26 -3.42 -7.00
CA THR A 233 -4.72 -4.42 -7.98
C THR A 233 -3.69 -5.52 -8.16
N THR A 234 -2.43 -5.19 -8.38
CA THR A 234 -1.38 -6.21 -8.58
C THR A 234 -1.15 -7.09 -7.35
N SER A 235 -1.29 -6.53 -6.15
CA SER A 235 -1.26 -7.30 -4.90
C SER A 235 -2.44 -8.27 -4.80
N GLY A 236 -3.65 -7.80 -5.08
CA GLY A 236 -4.84 -8.64 -5.10
C GLY A 236 -4.72 -9.79 -6.09
N VAL A 237 -4.25 -9.48 -7.31
CA VAL A 237 -4.01 -10.49 -8.35
C VAL A 237 -2.95 -11.50 -7.92
N ALA A 238 -1.87 -11.07 -7.29
CA ALA A 238 -0.85 -11.97 -6.74
C ALA A 238 -1.43 -12.98 -5.74
N VAL A 239 -2.28 -12.49 -4.84
CA VAL A 239 -2.97 -13.33 -3.83
C VAL A 239 -3.94 -14.30 -4.51
N VAL A 240 -4.72 -13.84 -5.49
CA VAL A 240 -5.68 -14.67 -6.24
C VAL A 240 -4.96 -15.79 -7.00
N TYR A 241 -3.84 -15.50 -7.67
CA TYR A 241 -3.04 -16.52 -8.37
C TYR A 241 -2.43 -17.56 -7.42
N TYR A 242 -2.25 -17.25 -6.15
CA TYR A 242 -1.85 -18.22 -5.14
C TYR A 242 -3.06 -18.99 -4.59
N LEU A 243 -4.12 -18.29 -4.18
CA LEU A 243 -5.23 -18.90 -3.45
C LEU A 243 -6.09 -19.82 -4.32
N ILE A 244 -6.41 -19.41 -5.55
CA ILE A 244 -7.29 -20.21 -6.41
C ILE A 244 -6.72 -21.61 -6.65
N PRO A 245 -5.48 -21.78 -7.14
CA PRO A 245 -4.92 -23.12 -7.32
C PRO A 245 -4.86 -23.96 -6.03
N VAL A 246 -4.54 -23.29 -4.90
CA VAL A 246 -4.46 -24.00 -3.60
C VAL A 246 -5.82 -24.49 -3.14
N ILE A 247 -6.86 -23.64 -3.21
CA ILE A 247 -8.21 -23.96 -2.73
C ILE A 247 -8.89 -24.98 -3.64
N THR A 248 -8.78 -24.79 -4.96
CA THR A 248 -9.44 -25.67 -5.95
C THR A 248 -8.65 -26.95 -6.20
N ARG A 249 -7.40 -27.02 -5.76
CA ARG A 249 -6.44 -28.11 -6.07
C ARG A 249 -6.29 -28.35 -7.57
N ALA A 250 -6.46 -27.30 -8.37
CA ALA A 250 -6.36 -27.32 -9.81
C ALA A 250 -5.15 -26.47 -10.26
N PRO A 251 -4.44 -26.89 -11.30
CA PRO A 251 -3.35 -26.12 -11.84
C PRO A 251 -3.86 -24.83 -12.48
N LEU A 252 -2.99 -23.83 -12.60
CA LEU A 252 -3.27 -22.59 -13.35
C LEU A 252 -3.61 -22.95 -14.80
N TYR A 253 -4.72 -22.38 -15.33
CA TYR A 253 -5.21 -22.66 -16.67
C TYR A 253 -4.17 -22.39 -17.76
N SER A 254 -3.48 -21.24 -17.69
CA SER A 254 -2.45 -20.86 -18.65
C SER A 254 -1.44 -19.93 -18.02
N HIS A 255 -0.21 -20.38 -17.90
CA HIS A 255 0.92 -19.55 -17.47
C HIS A 255 1.21 -18.42 -18.48
N LEU A 256 1.09 -18.68 -19.77
CA LEU A 256 1.31 -17.69 -20.82
C LEU A 256 0.29 -16.53 -20.72
N LEU A 257 -1.00 -16.84 -20.60
CA LEU A 257 -2.04 -15.80 -20.43
C LEU A 257 -1.81 -14.97 -19.17
N SER A 258 -1.34 -15.60 -18.09
CA SER A 258 -1.03 -14.89 -16.85
C SER A 258 0.15 -13.93 -17.00
N LEU A 259 1.17 -14.29 -17.79
CA LEU A 259 2.29 -13.40 -18.12
C LEU A 259 1.87 -12.29 -19.08
N ILE A 260 0.99 -12.58 -20.05
CA ILE A 260 0.41 -11.53 -20.92
C ILE A 260 -0.32 -10.50 -20.05
N GLY A 261 -1.18 -10.93 -19.13
CA GLY A 261 -1.86 -10.04 -18.20
C GLY A 261 -0.91 -9.21 -17.34
N PHE A 262 0.16 -9.83 -16.81
CA PHE A 262 1.20 -9.10 -16.07
C PHE A 262 1.86 -8.01 -16.91
N TRP A 263 2.30 -8.34 -18.12
CA TRP A 263 2.99 -7.39 -18.99
C TRP A 263 2.05 -6.32 -19.56
N SER A 264 0.78 -6.65 -19.81
CA SER A 264 -0.23 -5.63 -20.20
C SER A 264 -0.36 -4.59 -19.09
N ILE A 265 -0.51 -4.99 -17.84
CA ILE A 265 -0.53 -4.07 -16.71
C ILE A 265 0.79 -3.29 -16.62
N ALA A 266 1.94 -3.96 -16.69
CA ALA A 266 3.24 -3.33 -16.57
C ALA A 266 3.48 -2.24 -17.62
N PHE A 267 3.02 -2.43 -18.87
CA PHE A 267 3.23 -1.49 -19.95
C PHE A 267 2.16 -0.39 -20.03
N PHE A 268 0.89 -0.76 -19.93
CA PHE A 268 -0.19 0.18 -20.25
C PHE A 268 -0.68 0.93 -19.00
N TYR A 269 -0.74 0.28 -17.83
CA TYR A 269 -1.37 0.88 -16.66
C TYR A 269 -0.69 2.17 -16.21
N GLY A 270 0.63 2.24 -16.22
CA GLY A 270 1.39 3.41 -15.81
C GLY A 270 1.15 4.67 -16.65
N LEU A 271 0.63 4.51 -17.86
CA LEU A 271 0.46 5.59 -18.84
C LEU A 271 -0.90 6.27 -18.75
N VAL A 272 -1.88 5.68 -18.05
CA VAL A 272 -3.29 6.06 -18.20
C VAL A 272 -3.84 6.97 -17.11
N GLY A 273 -3.04 7.38 -16.14
CA GLY A 273 -3.49 8.25 -15.04
C GLY A 273 -4.24 9.52 -15.47
N GLN A 274 -3.94 10.03 -16.65
CA GLN A 274 -4.61 11.21 -17.21
C GLN A 274 -6.07 10.97 -17.61
N HIS A 275 -6.54 9.73 -17.67
CA HIS A 275 -7.95 9.45 -17.95
C HIS A 275 -8.89 9.94 -16.81
N HIS A 276 -8.36 10.16 -15.62
CA HIS A 276 -9.11 10.78 -14.52
C HIS A 276 -9.37 12.27 -14.72
N ILE A 277 -8.60 12.92 -15.60
CA ILE A 277 -8.63 14.38 -15.79
C ILE A 277 -8.77 14.79 -17.26
N LEU A 278 -9.43 13.98 -18.09
CA LEU A 278 -9.62 14.26 -19.54
C LEU A 278 -10.33 15.61 -19.82
N GLN A 279 -11.17 16.07 -18.88
CA GLN A 279 -11.91 17.33 -19.01
C GLN A 279 -11.08 18.57 -18.64
N THR A 280 -9.87 18.38 -18.12
CA THR A 280 -8.99 19.49 -17.71
C THR A 280 -8.13 20.00 -18.90
N PRO A 281 -7.45 21.15 -18.77
CA PRO A 281 -6.54 21.66 -19.79
C PRO A 281 -5.21 20.89 -19.88
N THR A 282 -5.20 19.61 -19.59
CA THR A 282 -4.05 18.72 -19.78
C THR A 282 -3.67 18.66 -21.27
N PRO A 283 -2.36 18.60 -21.61
CA PRO A 283 -1.90 18.50 -23.00
C PRO A 283 -2.55 17.36 -23.79
N GLY A 284 -2.94 17.61 -25.04
CA GLY A 284 -3.66 16.64 -25.87
C GLY A 284 -2.95 15.31 -26.03
N TRP A 285 -1.62 15.31 -26.16
CA TRP A 285 -0.84 14.07 -26.29
C TRP A 285 -0.94 13.17 -25.05
N LEU A 286 -1.02 13.75 -23.82
CA LEU A 286 -1.23 12.97 -22.60
C LEU A 286 -2.62 12.34 -22.56
N LYS A 287 -3.64 13.07 -23.01
CA LYS A 287 -5.02 12.53 -23.14
C LYS A 287 -5.06 11.36 -24.12
N THR A 288 -4.42 11.52 -25.29
CA THR A 288 -4.33 10.43 -26.28
C THR A 288 -3.62 9.21 -25.70
N LEU A 289 -2.49 9.42 -25.03
CA LEU A 289 -1.73 8.34 -24.38
C LEU A 289 -2.60 7.59 -23.34
N ALA A 290 -3.36 8.35 -22.54
CA ALA A 290 -4.25 7.77 -21.54
C ALA A 290 -5.37 6.94 -22.17
N VAL A 291 -5.99 7.41 -23.26
CA VAL A 291 -7.03 6.67 -23.98
C VAL A 291 -6.47 5.39 -24.60
N VAL A 292 -5.36 5.48 -25.32
CA VAL A 292 -4.71 4.32 -25.95
C VAL A 292 -4.30 3.29 -24.91
N GLY A 293 -3.69 3.72 -23.80
CA GLY A 293 -3.32 2.82 -22.73
C GLY A 293 -4.53 2.15 -22.07
N SER A 294 -5.64 2.89 -21.88
CA SER A 294 -6.88 2.31 -21.34
C SER A 294 -7.53 1.26 -22.24
N LEU A 295 -7.31 1.37 -23.56
CA LEU A 295 -7.78 0.35 -24.53
C LEU A 295 -6.83 -0.85 -24.59
N GLY A 296 -5.59 -0.73 -24.17
CA GLY A 296 -4.57 -1.78 -24.17
C GLY A 296 -4.59 -2.67 -22.91
N LEU A 297 -5.33 -2.27 -21.88
CA LEU A 297 -5.53 -3.03 -20.66
C LEU A 297 -6.64 -4.06 -20.81
#